data_17fc9174c8f407ca0897638f66ce40d4
#
_entry.id   17fc9174c8f407ca0897638f66ce40d4
#
_cell.length_a   1.000
_cell.length_b   1.000
_cell.length_c   1.000
_cell.angle_alpha   90.00
_cell.angle_beta   90.00
_cell.angle_gamma   90.00
#
_symmetry.space_group_name_H-M   'P 1'
#
loop_
_entity.id
_entity.type
_entity.pdbx_description
1 polymer ?
#
loop_
_entity_poly.entity_id
_entity_poly.type
_entity_poly.pdbx_seq_one_letter_code
_entity_poly.pdbx_strand_id
1 'polypeptide(L)'
;MDGIKVRIFDIENGLREYENIKIIRIISKDYNLLIMKDYLPIIGEIEGSVDIKNDEVNLSFKNNKAFYMNSNNEFNLMIKEG
;
A
#
# COMPACT_ATOMS: atom_id res chain seq x y z
N MET A 1 7.34 -11.81 13.33
CA MET A 1 6.92 -10.50 12.82
C MET A 1 5.46 -10.54 12.54
N ASP A 2 4.76 -9.59 13.06
CA ASP A 2 3.30 -9.68 13.08
C ASP A 2 2.62 -8.69 12.17
N GLY A 3 3.32 -8.23 11.16
CA GLY A 3 2.75 -7.23 10.29
C GLY A 3 3.08 -7.47 8.84
N ILE A 4 2.74 -6.47 8.05
CA ILE A 4 2.96 -6.47 6.63
C ILE A 4 4.21 -5.64 6.34
N LYS A 5 5.06 -6.17 5.48
CA LYS A 5 6.20 -5.40 4.98
C LYS A 5 5.73 -4.60 3.78
N VAL A 6 5.98 -3.31 3.79
CA VAL A 6 5.52 -2.42 2.73
C VAL A 6 6.70 -1.80 2.02
N ARG A 7 6.69 -1.86 0.71
CA ARG A 7 7.66 -1.17 -0.14
C ARG A 7 6.92 -0.20 -1.02
N ILE A 8 7.36 1.05 -1.01
CA ILE A 8 6.76 2.10 -1.82
C ILE A 8 7.80 2.64 -2.76
N PHE A 9 7.49 2.62 -4.02
CA PHE A 9 8.42 3.05 -5.05
C PHE A 9 7.80 4.18 -5.85
N ASP A 10 8.47 5.32 -5.93
CA ASP A 10 8.04 6.38 -6.80
C ASP A 10 9.26 7.09 -7.40
N ILE A 11 9.02 7.85 -8.46
CA ILE A 11 10.11 8.45 -9.21
C ILE A 11 10.83 9.52 -8.41
N GLU A 12 10.09 10.27 -7.61
CA GLU A 12 10.70 11.40 -6.91
C GLU A 12 11.47 11.01 -5.67
N ASN A 13 10.95 10.02 -4.94
CA ASN A 13 11.51 9.66 -3.64
C ASN A 13 12.23 8.32 -3.61
N GLY A 14 12.19 7.59 -4.72
CA GLY A 14 12.84 6.29 -4.79
C GLY A 14 12.09 5.24 -4.01
N LEU A 15 12.83 4.30 -3.45
CA LEU A 15 12.27 3.19 -2.72
C LEU A 15 12.25 3.49 -1.22
N ARG A 16 11.10 3.28 -0.61
CA ARG A 16 10.95 3.39 0.85
C ARG A 16 10.37 2.08 1.37
N GLU A 17 10.85 1.65 2.52
CA GLU A 17 10.39 0.40 3.11
C GLU A 17 9.92 0.63 4.53
N TYR A 18 8.85 -0.08 4.89
CA TYR A 18 8.28 -0.01 6.23
C TYR A 18 7.95 -1.43 6.67
N GLU A 19 8.05 -1.69 7.97
CA GLU A 19 7.74 -3.00 8.50
C GLU A 19 6.66 -2.92 9.56
N ASN A 20 6.06 -4.05 9.85
CA ASN A 20 5.03 -4.18 10.89
C ASN A 20 3.82 -3.29 10.63
N ILE A 21 3.48 -3.09 9.39
CA ILE A 21 2.29 -2.33 9.03
C ILE A 21 1.07 -3.20 9.33
N LYS A 22 0.06 -2.61 9.94
CA LYS A 22 -1.12 -3.35 10.36
C LYS A 22 -2.27 -3.23 9.38
N ILE A 23 -2.45 -2.07 8.78
CA ILE A 23 -3.60 -1.82 7.93
C ILE A 23 -3.16 -1.05 6.69
N ILE A 24 -3.63 -1.52 5.54
CA ILE A 24 -3.49 -0.79 4.28
C ILE A 24 -4.89 -0.63 3.72
N ARG A 25 -5.33 0.61 3.61
CA ARG A 25 -6.66 0.90 3.07
C ARG A 25 -6.51 1.49 1.69
N ILE A 26 -7.17 0.86 0.73
CA ILE A 26 -7.18 1.34 -0.65
C ILE A 26 -8.58 1.81 -0.99
N ILE A 27 -8.69 3.06 -1.41
CA ILE A 27 -9.96 3.61 -1.87
C ILE A 27 -9.74 4.04 -3.30
N SER A 28 -10.20 3.22 -4.21
CA SER A 28 -10.02 3.46 -5.64
C SER A 28 -11.35 3.85 -6.26
N LYS A 29 -11.26 4.35 -7.47
CA LYS A 29 -12.41 4.80 -8.23
C LYS A 29 -13.51 3.74 -8.31
N ASP A 30 -13.12 2.48 -8.47
CA ASP A 30 -14.10 1.42 -8.71
C ASP A 30 -14.22 0.42 -7.58
N TYR A 31 -13.40 0.54 -6.53
CA TYR A 31 -13.44 -0.44 -5.45
C TYR A 31 -12.72 0.07 -4.20
N ASN A 32 -13.00 -0.57 -3.09
CA ASN A 32 -12.30 -0.32 -1.82
C ASN A 32 -11.76 -1.63 -1.29
N LEU A 33 -10.58 -1.57 -0.69
CA LEU A 33 -9.97 -2.74 -0.05
C LEU A 33 -9.40 -2.37 1.30
N LEU A 34 -9.42 -3.32 2.20
CA LEU A 34 -8.74 -3.20 3.47
C LEU A 34 -7.84 -4.42 3.61
N ILE A 35 -6.54 -4.20 3.56
CA ILE A 35 -5.56 -5.28 3.59
C ILE A 35 -4.94 -5.33 4.98
N MET A 36 -5.00 -6.50 5.59
CA MET A 36 -4.39 -6.76 6.88
C MET A 36 -3.54 -8.00 6.75
N LYS A 37 -2.90 -8.40 7.85
CA LYS A 37 -2.04 -9.57 7.85
C LYS A 37 -2.78 -10.78 7.30
N ASP A 38 -2.07 -11.57 6.51
CA ASP A 38 -2.58 -12.81 5.93
C ASP A 38 -3.69 -12.61 4.91
N TYR A 39 -3.74 -11.44 4.32
CA TYR A 39 -4.67 -11.19 3.23
C TYR A 39 -4.28 -12.04 2.02
N LEU A 40 -5.27 -12.35 1.19
CA LEU A 40 -5.05 -13.13 -0.02
C LEU A 40 -4.12 -12.42 -0.99
N PRO A 41 -3.37 -13.17 -1.80
CA PRO A 41 -2.57 -12.53 -2.86
C PRO A 41 -3.47 -11.75 -3.80
N ILE A 42 -3.05 -10.55 -4.13
CA ILE A 42 -3.83 -9.69 -5.00
C ILE A 42 -2.90 -8.71 -5.71
N ILE A 43 -3.24 -8.41 -6.94
CA ILE A 43 -2.54 -7.41 -7.73
C ILE A 43 -3.59 -6.51 -8.36
N GLY A 44 -3.30 -5.23 -8.43
CA GLY A 44 -4.28 -4.33 -8.99
C GLY A 44 -3.74 -2.95 -9.27
N GLU A 45 -4.66 -2.11 -9.72
CA GLU A 45 -4.37 -0.74 -10.06
C GLU A 45 -5.25 0.16 -9.20
N ILE A 46 -4.67 1.26 -8.73
CA ILE A 46 -5.37 2.21 -7.89
C ILE A 46 -5.47 3.54 -8.63
N GLU A 47 -6.68 4.10 -8.60
CA GLU A 47 -6.88 5.47 -9.01
C GLU A 47 -7.66 6.12 -7.87
N GLY A 48 -6.92 6.65 -6.91
CA GLY A 48 -7.54 7.18 -5.69
C GLY A 48 -6.54 7.32 -4.56
N SER A 49 -6.87 6.77 -3.41
CA SER A 49 -6.12 6.98 -2.18
C SER A 49 -5.62 5.67 -1.58
N VAL A 50 -4.47 5.75 -0.90
CA VAL A 50 -3.92 4.65 -0.15
C VAL A 50 -3.51 5.16 1.22
N ASP A 51 -3.97 4.52 2.28
CA ASP A 51 -3.54 4.81 3.65
C ASP A 51 -2.81 3.60 4.20
N ILE A 52 -1.66 3.84 4.81
CA ILE A 52 -0.80 2.78 5.34
C ILE A 52 -0.50 3.13 6.79
N LYS A 53 -0.89 2.25 7.70
CA LYS A 53 -0.88 2.59 9.13
C LYS A 53 -0.40 1.47 10.03
N ASN A 54 0.26 1.88 11.10
CA ASN A 54 0.41 1.05 12.30
C ASN A 54 0.47 2.01 13.50
N ASP A 55 0.94 1.54 14.64
CA ASP A 55 0.98 2.37 15.83
C ASP A 55 1.92 3.56 15.72
N GLU A 56 2.91 3.47 14.84
CA GLU A 56 3.95 4.49 14.70
C GLU A 56 3.91 5.20 13.35
N VAL A 57 3.37 4.56 12.34
CA VAL A 57 3.41 5.05 10.96
C VAL A 57 2.00 5.36 10.49
N ASN A 58 1.84 6.51 9.88
CA ASN A 58 0.57 6.89 9.30
C ASN A 58 0.85 7.64 8.00
N LEU A 59 0.80 6.90 6.89
CA LEU A 59 1.07 7.44 5.57
C LEU A 59 -0.23 7.53 4.79
N SER A 60 -0.36 8.59 4.01
CA SER A 60 -1.55 8.77 3.20
C SER A 60 -1.14 9.34 1.84
N PHE A 61 -1.56 8.67 0.79
CA PHE A 61 -1.33 9.10 -0.58
C PHE A 61 -2.69 9.33 -1.22
N LYS A 62 -2.95 10.56 -1.67
CA LYS A 62 -4.25 10.93 -2.21
C LYS A 62 -4.13 11.31 -3.67
N ASN A 63 -5.19 11.03 -4.42
CA ASN A 63 -5.26 11.40 -5.84
C ASN A 63 -4.12 10.82 -6.65
N ASN A 64 -3.78 9.58 -6.37
CA ASN A 64 -2.65 8.89 -7.00
C ASN A 64 -3.13 7.89 -8.03
N LYS A 65 -2.24 7.63 -8.99
CA LYS A 65 -2.36 6.46 -9.85
C LYS A 65 -1.20 5.55 -9.51
N ALA A 66 -1.50 4.31 -9.22
CA ALA A 66 -0.49 3.40 -8.73
C ALA A 66 -0.84 1.97 -9.09
N PHE A 67 0.19 1.12 -9.08
CA PHE A 67 0.01 -0.33 -9.13
C PHE A 67 0.39 -0.89 -7.78
N TYR A 68 -0.23 -2.00 -7.41
CA TYR A 68 0.17 -2.66 -6.18
C TYR A 68 0.13 -4.17 -6.33
N MET A 69 0.90 -4.83 -5.50
CA MET A 69 0.89 -6.28 -5.40
C MET A 69 1.05 -6.65 -3.95
N ASN A 70 0.15 -7.50 -3.45
CA ASN A 70 0.22 -8.00 -2.09
C ASN A 70 0.31 -9.51 -2.13
N SER A 71 1.31 -10.07 -1.45
CA SER A 71 1.49 -11.50 -1.39
C SER A 71 2.36 -11.84 -0.18
N ASN A 72 1.95 -12.85 0.60
CA ASN A 72 2.73 -13.33 1.73
C ASN A 72 3.14 -12.22 2.69
N ASN A 73 2.20 -11.35 3.02
CA ASN A 73 2.42 -10.23 3.93
C ASN A 73 3.50 -9.25 3.45
N GLU A 74 3.64 -9.15 2.14
CA GLU A 74 4.45 -8.12 1.51
C GLU A 74 3.58 -7.33 0.56
N PHE A 75 3.54 -6.04 0.76
CA PHE A 75 2.76 -5.13 -0.06
C PHE A 75 3.72 -4.22 -0.80
N ASN A 76 3.63 -4.24 -2.12
CA ASN A 76 4.47 -3.41 -2.96
C ASN A 76 3.60 -2.40 -3.68
N LEU A 77 3.92 -1.13 -3.53
CA LEU A 77 3.16 -0.04 -4.13
C LEU A 77 4.08 0.72 -5.08
N MET A 78 3.67 0.82 -6.31
CA MET A 78 4.42 1.59 -7.30
C MET A 78 3.57 2.77 -7.73
N ILE A 79 3.98 3.96 -7.36
CA ILE A 79 3.24 5.17 -7.64
C ILE A 79 3.64 5.69 -9.01
N LYS A 80 2.68 5.80 -9.91
CA LYS A 80 2.93 6.24 -11.27
C LYS A 80 2.99 7.76 -11.35
N GLU A 81 2.12 8.43 -10.59
CA GLU A 81 2.15 9.88 -10.50
C GLU A 81 1.39 10.32 -9.27
N GLY A 82 1.83 11.38 -8.71
CA GLY A 82 1.27 11.89 -7.48
C GLY A 82 0.30 13.01 -7.66
#